data_a3182e4049874a1e53bd6cf693b5e97f
#
_entry.id   a3182e4049874a1e53bd6cf693b5e97f
#
_cell.length_a   1.000
_cell.length_b   1.000
_cell.length_c   1.000
_cell.angle_alpha   90.00
_cell.angle_beta   90.00
_cell.angle_gamma   90.00
#
_symmetry.space_group_name_H-M   'P 1'
#
loop_
_entity.id
_entity.type
_entity.pdbx_description
1 polymer ?
#
loop_
_entity_poly.entity_id
_entity_poly.type
_entity_poly.pdbx_seq_one_letter_code
_entity_poly.pdbx_strand_id
1 'polypeptide(L)'
;RVLFRSVIVPSASGLMFLFTLNFFRFPQRECSVAAGTVISPADGKVVAIEETHENEYFKEPRQLVSIFMSAWNVHINWMPISGKINYHRYNPGAFLVAFLPKSSTHNENTTVVIENSRKQEVLIRQIAGAVARRIVTYPQSGDMVEQGTQLGFIKFGSRVDVYLPLNAQ
;
A
#
# COMPACT_ATOMS: atom_id res chain seq x y z
N ARG A 1 -42.28 10.17 -8.48
CA ARG A 1 -41.98 9.40 -7.26
C ARG A 1 -41.89 7.89 -7.52
N VAL A 2 -42.78 7.32 -8.32
CA VAL A 2 -42.77 5.88 -8.66
C VAL A 2 -41.51 5.53 -9.45
N LEU A 3 -41.16 6.28 -10.50
CA LEU A 3 -39.98 6.04 -11.34
C LEU A 3 -38.67 6.12 -10.52
N PHE A 4 -38.59 7.02 -9.56
CA PHE A 4 -37.43 7.14 -8.66
C PHE A 4 -37.25 5.89 -7.79
N ARG A 5 -38.34 5.39 -7.20
CA ARG A 5 -38.27 4.19 -6.33
C ARG A 5 -38.06 2.89 -7.10
N SER A 6 -38.71 2.74 -8.24
CA SER A 6 -38.72 1.45 -8.96
C SER A 6 -37.53 1.27 -9.91
N VAL A 7 -36.90 2.31 -10.37
CA VAL A 7 -35.79 2.23 -11.35
C VAL A 7 -34.51 2.84 -10.82
N ILE A 8 -34.53 4.10 -10.40
CA ILE A 8 -33.29 4.81 -10.02
C ILE A 8 -32.61 4.18 -8.81
N VAL A 9 -33.36 3.88 -7.75
CA VAL A 9 -32.78 3.28 -6.54
C VAL A 9 -32.17 1.90 -6.80
N PRO A 10 -32.87 0.94 -7.44
CA PRO A 10 -32.29 -0.36 -7.76
C PRO A 10 -31.06 -0.26 -8.68
N SER A 11 -31.11 0.63 -9.70
CA SER A 11 -29.97 0.83 -10.61
C SER A 11 -28.74 1.40 -9.89
N ALA A 12 -28.92 2.42 -9.05
CA ALA A 12 -27.84 2.99 -8.25
C ALA A 12 -27.26 1.96 -7.27
N SER A 13 -28.12 1.16 -6.63
CA SER A 13 -27.68 0.06 -5.74
C SER A 13 -26.92 -1.03 -6.49
N GLY A 14 -27.36 -1.38 -7.69
CA GLY A 14 -26.67 -2.34 -8.56
C GLY A 14 -25.28 -1.84 -8.96
N LEU A 15 -25.15 -0.58 -9.37
CA LEU A 15 -23.87 0.04 -9.69
C LEU A 15 -22.93 0.08 -8.49
N MET A 16 -23.43 0.45 -7.33
CA MET A 16 -22.63 0.46 -6.09
C MET A 16 -22.19 -0.95 -5.69
N PHE A 17 -23.04 -1.94 -5.87
CA PHE A 17 -22.69 -3.34 -5.63
C PHE A 17 -21.58 -3.80 -6.57
N LEU A 18 -21.70 -3.54 -7.88
CA LEU A 18 -20.67 -3.89 -8.87
C LEU A 18 -19.35 -3.16 -8.59
N PHE A 19 -19.38 -1.89 -8.22
CA PHE A 19 -18.20 -1.15 -7.78
C PHE A 19 -17.55 -1.81 -6.57
N THR A 20 -18.33 -2.20 -5.57
CA THR A 20 -17.83 -2.87 -4.36
C THR A 20 -17.17 -4.20 -4.68
N LEU A 21 -17.79 -5.02 -5.53
CA LEU A 21 -17.20 -6.29 -5.99
C LEU A 21 -15.88 -6.06 -6.73
N ASN A 22 -15.84 -5.08 -7.62
CA ASN A 22 -14.61 -4.73 -8.33
C ASN A 22 -13.53 -4.22 -7.38
N PHE A 23 -13.88 -3.40 -6.40
CA PHE A 23 -12.93 -2.82 -5.44
C PHE A 23 -12.29 -3.89 -4.54
N PHE A 24 -13.09 -4.84 -4.04
CA PHE A 24 -12.64 -5.90 -3.14
C PHE A 24 -12.17 -7.18 -3.87
N ARG A 25 -11.93 -7.11 -5.19
CA ARG A 25 -11.43 -8.27 -5.93
C ARG A 25 -10.05 -8.69 -5.44
N PHE A 26 -9.82 -9.98 -5.40
CA PHE A 26 -8.54 -10.58 -5.03
C PHE A 26 -7.97 -11.37 -6.24
N PRO A 27 -7.22 -10.72 -7.13
CA PRO A 27 -6.61 -11.42 -8.25
C PRO A 27 -5.44 -12.28 -7.75
N GLN A 28 -5.35 -13.50 -8.26
CA GLN A 28 -4.14 -14.30 -8.09
C GLN A 28 -3.04 -13.68 -8.96
N ARG A 29 -1.87 -13.43 -8.35
CA ARG A 29 -0.71 -12.86 -9.03
C ARG A 29 0.42 -13.88 -9.01
N GLU A 30 0.90 -14.24 -10.18
CA GLU A 30 2.14 -14.99 -10.33
C GLU A 30 3.28 -13.99 -10.42
N CYS A 31 4.15 -13.98 -9.41
CA CYS A 31 5.34 -13.16 -9.41
C CYS A 31 6.53 -14.03 -9.80
N SER A 32 7.30 -13.62 -10.81
CA SER A 32 8.61 -14.22 -11.04
C SER A 32 9.55 -13.77 -9.91
N VAL A 33 9.77 -14.63 -8.94
CA VAL A 33 10.66 -14.36 -7.82
C VAL A 33 12.10 -14.52 -8.29
N ALA A 34 12.81 -13.41 -8.50
CA ALA A 34 14.24 -13.43 -8.76
C ALA A 34 14.99 -12.97 -7.50
N ALA A 35 16.07 -13.68 -7.16
CA ALA A 35 16.86 -13.36 -5.98
C ALA A 35 17.46 -11.93 -6.09
N GLY A 36 17.15 -11.08 -5.11
CA GLY A 36 17.63 -9.70 -5.06
C GLY A 36 16.74 -8.68 -5.74
N THR A 37 15.59 -9.08 -6.27
CA THR A 37 14.60 -8.13 -6.82
C THR A 37 13.58 -7.71 -5.77
N VAL A 38 13.13 -6.46 -5.89
CA VAL A 38 12.02 -5.91 -5.12
C VAL A 38 10.82 -5.79 -6.05
N ILE A 39 9.73 -6.48 -5.76
CA ILE A 39 8.50 -6.36 -6.56
C ILE A 39 7.65 -5.19 -6.07
N SER A 40 6.80 -4.66 -6.94
CA SER A 40 5.85 -3.62 -6.56
C SER A 40 4.87 -4.14 -5.51
N PRO A 41 4.76 -3.48 -4.35
CA PRO A 41 3.81 -3.91 -3.31
C PRO A 41 2.37 -3.54 -3.62
N ALA A 42 2.08 -2.83 -4.70
CA ALA A 42 0.74 -2.34 -5.01
C ALA A 42 0.50 -2.20 -6.51
N ASP A 43 -0.76 -2.34 -6.92
CA ASP A 43 -1.22 -1.92 -8.24
C ASP A 43 -1.43 -0.40 -8.22
N GLY A 44 -0.81 0.32 -9.15
CA GLY A 44 -0.97 1.77 -9.18
C GLY A 44 -0.07 2.47 -10.19
N LYS A 45 0.00 3.78 -10.04
CA LYS A 45 0.89 4.63 -10.83
C LYS A 45 2.03 5.12 -9.93
N VAL A 46 3.28 4.93 -10.37
CA VAL A 46 4.43 5.56 -9.73
C VAL A 46 4.31 7.08 -9.91
N VAL A 47 4.27 7.81 -8.82
CA VAL A 47 4.08 9.27 -8.78
C VAL A 47 5.33 10.01 -8.33
N ALA A 48 6.25 9.34 -7.66
CA ALA A 48 7.56 9.89 -7.29
C ALA A 48 8.62 8.78 -7.25
N ILE A 49 9.82 9.10 -7.70
CA ILE A 49 11.07 8.36 -7.46
C ILE A 49 12.09 9.42 -7.10
N GLU A 50 12.51 9.46 -5.84
CA GLU A 50 13.39 10.50 -5.35
C GLU A 50 14.23 10.03 -4.16
N GLU A 51 15.35 10.65 -3.91
CA GLU A 51 16.10 10.49 -2.68
C GLU A 51 15.45 11.35 -1.59
N THR A 52 15.13 10.75 -0.44
CA THR A 52 14.54 11.46 0.69
C THR A 52 15.03 10.91 2.02
N HIS A 53 15.02 11.72 3.06
CA HIS A 53 15.39 11.30 4.41
C HIS A 53 14.22 10.55 5.05
N GLU A 54 14.42 9.28 5.39
CA GLU A 54 13.44 8.50 6.14
C GLU A 54 13.62 8.78 7.66
N ASN A 55 12.57 9.33 8.31
CA ASN A 55 12.69 9.90 9.66
C ASN A 55 12.21 8.98 10.79
N GLU A 56 11.55 7.85 10.46
CA GLU A 56 10.90 7.00 11.48
C GLU A 56 11.81 5.87 11.96
N TYR A 57 12.30 5.06 11.04
CA TYR A 57 13.08 3.86 11.33
C TYR A 57 14.55 4.00 10.98
N PHE A 58 14.87 4.30 9.71
CA PHE A 58 16.26 4.36 9.24
C PHE A 58 16.99 5.61 9.73
N LYS A 59 16.31 6.75 9.74
CA LYS A 59 16.88 8.08 10.08
C LYS A 59 18.06 8.44 9.21
N GLU A 60 17.98 8.09 7.95
CA GLU A 60 19.02 8.29 6.93
C GLU A 60 18.38 8.49 5.54
N PRO A 61 19.15 9.00 4.53
CA PRO A 61 18.69 9.10 3.16
C PRO A 61 18.38 7.71 2.57
N ARG A 62 17.25 7.59 1.87
CA ARG A 62 16.78 6.40 1.17
C ARG A 62 16.20 6.78 -0.19
N GLN A 63 16.21 5.84 -1.12
CA GLN A 63 15.47 5.99 -2.37
C GLN A 63 14.00 5.70 -2.11
N LEU A 64 13.16 6.70 -2.29
CA LEU A 64 11.71 6.59 -2.18
C LEU A 64 11.09 6.28 -3.54
N VAL A 65 10.24 5.27 -3.59
CA VAL A 65 9.32 5.00 -4.70
C VAL A 65 7.91 5.10 -4.17
N SER A 66 7.11 6.04 -4.70
CA SER A 66 5.72 6.26 -4.28
C SER A 66 4.75 5.77 -5.33
N ILE A 67 3.79 4.95 -4.93
CA ILE A 67 2.81 4.32 -5.80
C ILE A 67 1.41 4.78 -5.38
N PHE A 68 0.75 5.55 -6.22
CA PHE A 68 -0.62 6.00 -5.99
C PHE A 68 -1.61 4.97 -6.53
N MET A 69 -2.60 4.62 -5.72
CA MET A 69 -3.66 3.67 -6.03
C MET A 69 -4.98 4.41 -6.18
N SER A 70 -5.51 4.48 -7.40
CA SER A 70 -6.84 5.02 -7.67
C SER A 70 -7.93 4.05 -7.20
N ALA A 71 -9.17 4.51 -7.02
CA ALA A 71 -10.30 3.68 -6.61
C ALA A 71 -10.59 2.47 -7.55
N TRP A 72 -10.04 2.46 -8.75
CA TRP A 72 -10.20 1.39 -9.73
C TRP A 72 -9.11 0.32 -9.67
N ASN A 73 -7.99 0.61 -8.99
CA ASN A 73 -6.91 -0.33 -8.80
C ASN A 73 -7.28 -1.41 -7.76
N VAL A 74 -6.55 -2.51 -7.75
CA VAL A 74 -6.59 -3.47 -6.65
C VAL A 74 -5.94 -2.83 -5.42
N HIS A 75 -6.62 -2.88 -4.28
CA HIS A 75 -6.16 -2.23 -3.05
C HIS A 75 -5.47 -3.18 -2.07
N ILE A 76 -5.24 -4.42 -2.49
CA ILE A 76 -4.39 -5.37 -1.77
C ILE A 76 -2.94 -4.93 -1.94
N ASN A 77 -2.19 -5.04 -0.87
CA ASN A 77 -0.75 -4.83 -0.90
C ASN A 77 -0.04 -6.15 -0.67
N TRP A 78 1.10 -6.32 -1.32
CA TRP A 78 1.92 -7.53 -1.29
C TRP A 78 3.30 -7.26 -0.69
N MET A 79 3.93 -8.31 -0.19
CA MET A 79 5.30 -8.26 0.31
C MET A 79 6.27 -8.04 -0.86
N PRO A 80 7.07 -6.96 -0.86
CA PRO A 80 8.00 -6.69 -1.96
C PRO A 80 9.23 -7.57 -1.96
N ILE A 81 9.59 -8.13 -0.80
CA ILE A 81 10.72 -9.06 -0.62
C ILE A 81 10.36 -10.14 0.38
N SER A 82 11.07 -11.29 0.34
CA SER A 82 11.03 -12.29 1.40
C SER A 82 11.99 -11.91 2.52
N GLY A 83 11.62 -12.21 3.77
CA GLY A 83 12.47 -11.96 4.91
C GLY A 83 11.74 -11.93 6.24
N LYS A 84 12.40 -11.35 7.24
CA LYS A 84 11.85 -11.17 8.58
C LYS A 84 11.34 -9.76 8.77
N ILE A 85 10.19 -9.61 9.39
CA ILE A 85 9.66 -8.30 9.79
C ILE A 85 10.44 -7.83 11.03
N ASN A 86 11.27 -6.82 10.87
CA ASN A 86 12.02 -6.21 11.97
C ASN A 86 11.25 -5.10 12.68
N TYR A 87 10.31 -4.47 11.97
CA TYR A 87 9.56 -3.34 12.50
C TYR A 87 8.14 -3.32 11.93
N HIS A 88 7.16 -3.07 12.82
CA HIS A 88 5.78 -2.81 12.46
C HIS A 88 5.22 -1.73 13.39
N ARG A 89 4.70 -0.66 12.79
CA ARG A 89 4.09 0.43 13.55
C ARG A 89 2.90 1.02 12.81
N TYR A 90 1.80 1.16 13.53
CA TYR A 90 0.65 1.95 13.11
C TYR A 90 0.80 3.38 13.62
N ASN A 91 0.66 4.35 12.74
CA ASN A 91 0.72 5.77 13.03
C ASN A 91 -0.66 6.39 12.75
N PRO A 92 -1.41 6.84 13.78
CA PRO A 92 -2.64 7.57 13.58
C PRO A 92 -2.34 8.92 12.92
N GLY A 93 -3.25 9.40 12.06
CA GLY A 93 -3.03 10.65 11.33
C GLY A 93 -4.28 11.21 10.68
N ALA A 94 -4.09 12.23 9.84
CA ALA A 94 -5.13 12.86 9.05
C ALA A 94 -5.52 11.99 7.84
N PHE A 95 -6.50 12.45 7.06
CA PHE A 95 -6.96 11.82 5.82
C PHE A 95 -6.89 12.82 4.66
N LEU A 96 -5.69 13.32 4.37
CA LEU A 96 -5.45 14.18 3.22
C LEU A 96 -5.46 13.36 1.93
N VAL A 97 -5.60 14.04 0.79
CA VAL A 97 -5.57 13.38 -0.52
C VAL A 97 -4.20 12.70 -0.72
N ALA A 98 -4.20 11.39 -0.97
CA ALA A 98 -3.01 10.54 -0.92
C ALA A 98 -1.92 10.89 -1.95
N PHE A 99 -2.24 11.56 -3.06
CA PHE A 99 -1.23 11.95 -4.05
C PHE A 99 -0.40 13.19 -3.64
N LEU A 100 -0.80 13.91 -2.58
CA LEU A 100 -0.03 15.05 -2.10
C LEU A 100 1.25 14.60 -1.37
N PRO A 101 2.40 15.24 -1.57
CA PRO A 101 3.65 14.86 -0.89
C PRO A 101 3.53 14.81 0.64
N LYS A 102 2.81 15.75 1.23
CA LYS A 102 2.57 15.82 2.69
C LYS A 102 1.75 14.65 3.25
N SER A 103 1.08 13.87 2.40
CA SER A 103 0.28 12.72 2.87
C SER A 103 1.13 11.62 3.51
N SER A 104 2.39 11.45 3.10
CA SER A 104 3.31 10.45 3.65
C SER A 104 3.62 10.64 5.14
N THR A 105 3.54 11.87 5.64
CA THR A 105 3.90 12.22 7.02
C THR A 105 2.71 12.59 7.88
N HIS A 106 1.61 13.05 7.29
CA HIS A 106 0.46 13.56 8.04
C HIS A 106 -0.73 12.61 8.07
N ASN A 107 -0.86 11.72 7.09
CA ASN A 107 -1.99 10.79 7.03
C ASN A 107 -1.76 9.58 7.94
N GLU A 108 -2.90 8.97 8.34
CA GLU A 108 -2.87 7.62 8.92
C GLU A 108 -2.04 6.70 8.04
N ASN A 109 -1.06 6.04 8.64
CA ASN A 109 -0.17 5.14 7.91
C ASN A 109 0.27 3.96 8.78
N THR A 110 0.71 2.90 8.10
CA THR A 110 1.36 1.76 8.75
C THR A 110 2.72 1.55 8.10
N THR A 111 3.75 1.50 8.91
CA THR A 111 5.14 1.27 8.50
C THR A 111 5.55 -0.15 8.82
N VAL A 112 6.08 -0.87 7.84
CA VAL A 112 6.62 -2.22 7.96
C VAL A 112 8.03 -2.26 7.38
N VAL A 113 8.99 -2.84 8.11
CA VAL A 113 10.36 -3.05 7.62
C VAL A 113 10.64 -4.53 7.54
N ILE A 114 11.12 -4.96 6.37
CA ILE A 114 11.46 -6.35 6.07
C ILE A 114 12.96 -6.44 5.84
N GLU A 115 13.65 -7.33 6.54
CA GLU A 115 15.05 -7.66 6.34
C GLU A 115 15.18 -8.98 5.59
N ASN A 116 15.87 -8.97 4.46
CA ASN A 116 16.11 -10.17 3.67
C ASN A 116 17.31 -10.99 4.24
N SER A 117 17.58 -12.16 3.64
CA SER A 117 18.70 -13.04 4.02
C SER A 117 20.08 -12.40 3.86
N ARG A 118 20.21 -11.33 3.06
CA ARG A 118 21.45 -10.58 2.84
C ARG A 118 21.60 -9.38 3.78
N LYS A 119 20.75 -9.28 4.81
CA LYS A 119 20.72 -8.15 5.74
C LYS A 119 20.36 -6.78 5.10
N GLN A 120 19.70 -6.81 3.96
CA GLN A 120 19.18 -5.60 3.32
C GLN A 120 17.75 -5.37 3.80
N GLU A 121 17.45 -4.15 4.18
CA GLU A 121 16.14 -3.76 4.69
C GLU A 121 15.38 -2.89 3.68
N VAL A 122 14.12 -3.22 3.52
CA VAL A 122 13.13 -2.46 2.73
C VAL A 122 12.01 -2.03 3.65
N LEU A 123 11.69 -0.74 3.65
CA LEU A 123 10.56 -0.19 4.40
C LEU A 123 9.41 0.04 3.44
N ILE A 124 8.23 -0.40 3.85
CA ILE A 124 6.96 -0.16 3.16
C ILE A 124 6.10 0.67 4.10
N ARG A 125 5.54 1.76 3.57
CA ARG A 125 4.57 2.58 4.28
C ARG A 125 3.25 2.58 3.52
N GLN A 126 2.22 1.98 4.11
CA GLN A 126 0.85 2.06 3.63
C GLN A 126 0.24 3.36 4.14
N ILE A 127 -0.33 4.18 3.25
CA ILE A 127 -0.81 5.52 3.57
C ILE A 127 -2.28 5.62 3.17
N ALA A 128 -3.13 5.95 4.13
CA ALA A 128 -4.55 6.21 3.89
C ALA A 128 -4.75 7.51 3.09
N GLY A 129 -5.74 7.52 2.21
CA GLY A 129 -6.16 8.72 1.49
C GLY A 129 -7.40 9.38 2.10
N ALA A 130 -7.92 10.42 1.43
CA ALA A 130 -9.05 11.21 1.92
C ALA A 130 -10.35 10.42 2.13
N VAL A 131 -10.55 9.36 1.36
CA VAL A 131 -11.72 8.47 1.45
C VAL A 131 -11.38 7.21 2.24
N ALA A 132 -10.10 6.80 2.22
CA ALA A 132 -9.60 5.67 2.98
C ALA A 132 -9.51 6.02 4.45
N ARG A 133 -10.23 5.26 5.27
CA ARG A 133 -10.23 5.45 6.73
C ARG A 133 -9.74 4.22 7.49
N ARG A 134 -9.14 3.26 6.79
CA ARG A 134 -8.64 2.04 7.43
C ARG A 134 -7.58 1.35 6.61
N ILE A 135 -6.45 1.13 7.24
CA ILE A 135 -5.36 0.27 6.79
C ILE A 135 -5.46 -1.03 7.58
N VAL A 136 -5.32 -2.15 6.88
CA VAL A 136 -5.19 -3.48 7.48
C VAL A 136 -3.83 -4.01 7.10
N THR A 137 -3.03 -4.36 8.08
CA THR A 137 -1.70 -4.98 7.92
C THR A 137 -1.73 -6.29 8.69
N TYR A 138 -1.39 -7.40 8.03
CA TYR A 138 -1.50 -8.73 8.64
C TYR A 138 -0.25 -9.13 9.42
N PRO A 139 0.97 -9.01 8.86
CA PRO A 139 2.17 -9.46 9.53
C PRO A 139 2.54 -8.55 10.72
N GLN A 140 3.18 -9.18 11.69
CA GLN A 140 3.66 -8.53 12.90
C GLN A 140 5.19 -8.55 12.96
N SER A 141 5.77 -7.76 13.84
CA SER A 141 7.22 -7.79 14.10
C SER A 141 7.64 -9.19 14.58
N GLY A 142 8.66 -9.73 13.93
CA GLY A 142 9.17 -11.08 14.18
C GLY A 142 8.72 -12.14 13.17
N ASP A 143 7.66 -11.90 12.41
CA ASP A 143 7.16 -12.84 11.42
C ASP A 143 8.13 -13.03 10.25
N MET A 144 8.17 -14.26 9.71
CA MET A 144 8.81 -14.56 8.43
C MET A 144 7.79 -14.46 7.31
N VAL A 145 8.14 -13.74 6.26
CA VAL A 145 7.25 -13.47 5.13
C VAL A 145 7.89 -13.86 3.80
N GLU A 146 7.07 -14.21 2.83
CA GLU A 146 7.49 -14.53 1.47
C GLU A 146 7.10 -13.41 0.50
N GLN A 147 7.97 -13.13 -0.46
CA GLN A 147 7.72 -12.18 -1.54
C GLN A 147 6.45 -12.55 -2.32
N GLY A 148 5.59 -11.57 -2.60
CA GLY A 148 4.33 -11.78 -3.30
C GLY A 148 3.18 -12.26 -2.42
N THR A 149 3.41 -12.60 -1.13
CA THR A 149 2.32 -12.86 -0.19
C THR A 149 1.64 -11.57 0.25
N GLN A 150 0.44 -11.66 0.79
CA GLN A 150 -0.34 -10.49 1.14
C GLN A 150 0.24 -9.76 2.37
N LEU A 151 0.61 -8.49 2.19
CA LEU A 151 0.95 -7.57 3.27
C LEU A 151 -0.30 -7.08 4.01
N GLY A 152 -1.29 -6.68 3.23
CA GLY A 152 -2.48 -6.07 3.80
C GLY A 152 -3.40 -5.46 2.77
N PHE A 153 -4.19 -4.48 3.20
CA PHE A 153 -5.23 -3.87 2.40
C PHE A 153 -5.52 -2.44 2.86
N ILE A 154 -5.69 -1.51 1.91
CA ILE A 154 -6.06 -0.12 2.20
C ILE A 154 -7.41 0.17 1.53
N LYS A 155 -8.39 0.71 2.27
CA LYS A 155 -9.73 0.99 1.73
C LYS A 155 -9.78 2.39 1.09
N PHE A 156 -10.21 2.48 -0.19
CA PHE A 156 -10.59 3.66 -0.97
C PHE A 156 -9.55 4.79 -1.12
N GLY A 157 -8.75 4.69 -2.21
CA GLY A 157 -7.81 5.73 -2.61
C GLY A 157 -6.64 5.87 -1.64
N SER A 158 -5.47 5.43 -2.04
CA SER A 158 -4.36 5.23 -1.14
C SER A 158 -3.03 5.41 -1.85
N ARG A 159 -1.97 5.38 -1.08
CA ARG A 159 -0.60 5.41 -1.56
C ARG A 159 0.23 4.38 -0.80
N VAL A 160 1.17 3.78 -1.48
CA VAL A 160 2.21 2.96 -0.86
C VAL A 160 3.57 3.56 -1.19
N ASP A 161 4.34 3.84 -0.17
CA ASP A 161 5.71 4.31 -0.27
C ASP A 161 6.66 3.16 0.05
N VAL A 162 7.67 2.99 -0.80
CA VAL A 162 8.73 1.99 -0.62
C VAL A 162 10.04 2.73 -0.48
N TYR A 163 10.76 2.49 0.61
CA TYR A 163 12.08 3.05 0.86
C TYR A 163 13.14 1.97 0.68
N LEU A 164 14.00 2.20 -0.27
CA LEU A 164 15.06 1.30 -0.71
C LEU A 164 16.45 1.85 -0.31
N PRO A 165 17.48 0.99 -0.24
CA PRO A 165 18.87 1.47 -0.18
C PRO A 165 19.19 2.38 -1.38
N LEU A 166 20.04 3.38 -1.22
CA LEU A 166 20.40 4.34 -2.29
C LEU A 166 21.04 3.69 -3.52
N ASN A 167 21.64 2.52 -3.37
CA ASN A 167 22.24 1.76 -4.47
C ASN A 167 21.28 0.79 -5.16
N ALA A 168 19.99 0.82 -4.86
CA ALA A 168 18.98 0.05 -5.58
C ALA A 168 18.82 0.56 -7.02
N GLN A 169 18.70 -0.36 -7.98
CA GLN A 169 18.52 -0.09 -9.42
C GLN A 169 17.18 -0.65 -9.90
#